data_d3dcc467ad3fdbd285cfcc7d72f19e42
#
_entry.id   d3dcc467ad3fdbd285cfcc7d72f19e42
#
_cell.length_a   1.000
_cell.length_b   1.000
_cell.length_c   1.000
_cell.angle_alpha   90.00
_cell.angle_beta   90.00
_cell.angle_gamma   90.00
#
_symmetry.space_group_name_H-M   'P 1'
#
loop_
_entity.id
_entity.type
_entity.pdbx_description
1 polymer ?
#
loop_
_entity_poly.entity_id
_entity_poly.type
_entity_poly.pdbx_seq_one_letter_code
_entity_poly.pdbx_strand_id
1 'polypeptide(L)'
;MSFARLKVRRKFFTGLFAFPKLFPPLYRLSNRTQQKGPLHVSKESLLTSYLITEQARFYRLAYSYLKNREEALDAVQTAVCRAWEQQDRLREPEAVRTWFYRILIHVCTDMLRQRKRVTFVPPDALDAGSYEDPLPLDGDLATRVDALPPEIATIIRLRFYEELSLKEISAATGAPLSTVKTRLYAGLKKLRVS
;
A
#
# COMPACT_ATOMS: atom_id res chain seq x y z
N MET A 1 -27.64 16.61 -3.87
CA MET A 1 -27.28 15.26 -4.33
C MET A 1 -25.93 14.92 -3.77
N SER A 2 -25.79 14.10 -2.78
CA SER A 2 -24.58 13.34 -2.40
C SER A 2 -24.47 13.03 -0.91
N PHE A 3 -25.47 12.39 -0.32
CA PHE A 3 -25.35 11.82 1.04
C PHE A 3 -25.35 10.29 1.06
N ALA A 4 -25.57 9.64 -0.10
CA ALA A 4 -25.64 8.18 -0.19
C ALA A 4 -24.27 7.49 -0.26
N ARG A 5 -23.18 8.20 -0.66
CA ARG A 5 -21.84 7.62 -0.78
C ARG A 5 -21.06 7.44 0.53
N LEU A 6 -21.51 8.10 1.61
CA LEU A 6 -20.81 8.02 2.91
C LEU A 6 -21.25 6.79 3.75
N LYS A 7 -22.43 6.23 3.52
CA LYS A 7 -22.95 5.09 4.30
C LYS A 7 -22.35 3.73 3.93
N VAL A 8 -21.86 3.57 2.70
CA VAL A 8 -21.24 2.31 2.25
C VAL A 8 -19.85 2.11 2.86
N ARG A 9 -19.11 3.19 3.14
CA ARG A 9 -17.76 3.11 3.75
C ARG A 9 -17.74 2.61 5.20
N ARG A 10 -18.84 2.70 5.95
CA ARG A 10 -18.86 2.33 7.38
C ARG A 10 -19.09 0.84 7.66
N LYS A 11 -19.70 0.09 6.76
CA LYS A 11 -19.99 -1.34 6.97
C LYS A 11 -18.82 -2.28 6.72
N PHE A 12 -17.78 -1.84 5.98
CA PHE A 12 -16.58 -2.67 5.70
C PHE A 12 -15.49 -2.57 6.76
N PHE A 13 -15.63 -1.64 7.71
CA PHE A 13 -14.60 -1.39 8.72
C PHE A 13 -14.63 -2.38 9.89
N THR A 14 -15.73 -3.09 10.09
CA THR A 14 -15.92 -4.00 11.25
C THR A 14 -15.24 -5.37 11.08
N GLY A 15 -14.92 -5.80 9.86
CA GLY A 15 -14.26 -7.08 9.61
C GLY A 15 -12.73 -7.05 9.74
N LEU A 16 -12.10 -5.90 9.53
CA LEU A 16 -10.64 -5.77 9.55
C LEU A 16 -10.08 -5.52 10.98
N PHE A 17 -10.94 -5.13 11.93
CA PHE A 17 -10.60 -4.98 13.35
C PHE A 17 -10.37 -6.32 14.06
N ALA A 18 -10.66 -7.45 13.42
CA ALA A 18 -10.49 -8.79 13.99
C ALA A 18 -9.06 -9.37 13.86
N PHE A 19 -8.06 -8.57 13.47
CA PHE A 19 -6.66 -9.03 13.40
C PHE A 19 -5.77 -8.39 14.48
N PRO A 20 -5.97 -8.71 15.77
CA PRO A 20 -5.02 -8.32 16.83
C PRO A 20 -3.64 -8.94 16.63
N LYS A 21 -3.49 -9.93 15.73
CA LYS A 21 -2.23 -10.59 15.41
C LYS A 21 -1.33 -9.81 14.45
N LEU A 22 -1.88 -8.82 13.73
CA LEU A 22 -1.08 -8.10 12.72
C LEU A 22 -0.11 -7.07 13.33
N PHE A 23 -0.39 -6.57 14.55
CA PHE A 23 0.40 -5.55 15.22
C PHE A 23 0.64 -5.81 16.72
N PRO A 24 1.08 -7.00 17.17
CA PRO A 24 1.34 -7.22 18.60
C PRO A 24 2.41 -6.29 19.20
N PRO A 25 3.46 -5.86 18.47
CA PRO A 25 4.45 -4.95 19.05
C PRO A 25 4.01 -3.49 19.11
N LEU A 26 3.16 -3.01 18.19
CA LEU A 26 2.75 -1.59 18.13
C LEU A 26 1.79 -1.22 19.28
N TYR A 27 0.92 -2.13 19.69
CA TYR A 27 0.01 -1.90 20.81
C TYR A 27 0.76 -1.75 22.16
N ARG A 28 1.86 -2.45 22.34
CA ARG A 28 2.70 -2.32 23.54
C ARG A 28 3.47 -1.01 23.59
N LEU A 29 3.84 -0.44 22.45
CA LEU A 29 4.59 0.82 22.38
C LEU A 29 3.70 2.04 22.63
N SER A 30 2.43 1.99 22.21
CA SER A 30 1.45 3.06 22.47
C SER A 30 1.22 3.33 23.96
N ASN A 31 1.33 2.31 24.81
CA ASN A 31 1.13 2.46 26.26
C ASN A 31 2.36 2.96 27.03
N ARG A 32 3.51 3.07 26.40
CA ARG A 32 4.74 3.56 27.08
C ARG A 32 4.94 5.07 26.97
N THR A 33 4.17 5.75 26.12
CA THR A 33 4.38 7.18 25.80
C THR A 33 3.37 8.12 26.49
N GLN A 34 2.56 7.65 27.45
CA GLN A 34 1.64 8.49 28.21
C GLN A 34 2.27 9.18 29.43
N GLN A 35 3.54 9.54 29.38
CA GLN A 35 4.11 10.43 30.42
C GLN A 35 5.11 11.39 29.81
N LYS A 36 4.69 12.66 29.67
CA LYS A 36 5.38 13.91 29.94
C LYS A 36 5.19 15.01 28.87
N GLY A 37 4.54 16.08 29.30
CA GLY A 37 4.76 17.46 28.81
C GLY A 37 3.96 17.91 27.58
N PRO A 38 3.89 19.22 27.32
CA PRO A 38 3.02 19.79 26.30
C PRO A 38 3.43 19.37 24.88
N LEU A 39 2.49 18.77 24.16
CA LEU A 39 2.32 18.58 22.71
C LEU A 39 3.57 18.69 21.78
N HIS A 40 4.65 18.02 22.09
CA HIS A 40 5.63 17.67 21.09
C HIS A 40 5.22 16.28 20.54
N VAL A 41 4.45 16.27 19.45
CA VAL A 41 4.13 15.01 18.75
C VAL A 41 5.46 14.42 18.29
N SER A 42 5.91 13.36 18.96
CA SER A 42 7.17 12.72 18.59
C SER A 42 7.03 12.09 17.21
N LYS A 43 8.13 11.99 16.44
CA LYS A 43 8.14 11.31 15.14
C LYS A 43 7.56 9.89 15.24
N GLU A 44 7.84 9.21 16.33
CA GLU A 44 7.33 7.88 16.65
C GLU A 44 5.80 7.85 16.78
N SER A 45 5.21 8.82 17.50
CA SER A 45 3.76 8.89 17.66
C SER A 45 3.05 9.22 16.35
N LEU A 46 3.64 10.07 15.53
CA LEU A 46 3.13 10.41 14.20
C LEU A 46 3.18 9.20 13.26
N LEU A 47 4.31 8.50 13.20
CA LEU A 47 4.47 7.29 12.41
C LEU A 47 3.47 6.22 12.86
N THR A 48 3.35 5.98 14.18
CA THR A 48 2.39 5.02 14.74
C THR A 48 0.96 5.34 14.34
N SER A 49 0.54 6.60 14.55
CA SER A 49 -0.82 7.03 14.20
C SER A 49 -1.10 6.85 12.72
N TYR A 50 -0.15 7.25 11.86
CA TYR A 50 -0.27 7.10 10.41
C TYR A 50 -0.40 5.62 10.01
N LEU A 51 0.46 4.74 10.54
CA LEU A 51 0.44 3.32 10.22
C LEU A 51 -0.86 2.65 10.66
N ILE A 52 -1.40 3.02 11.83
CA ILE A 52 -2.67 2.48 12.33
C ILE A 52 -3.85 2.97 11.49
N THR A 53 -3.87 4.25 11.13
CA THR A 53 -5.01 4.86 10.41
C THR A 53 -5.12 4.35 8.98
N GLU A 54 -4.00 4.13 8.30
CA GLU A 54 -3.96 3.84 6.87
C GLU A 54 -3.80 2.34 6.53
N GLN A 55 -3.89 1.44 7.52
CA GLN A 55 -3.70 -0.01 7.35
C GLN A 55 -4.48 -0.60 6.17
N ALA A 56 -5.76 -0.24 6.05
CA ALA A 56 -6.63 -0.74 4.99
C ALA A 56 -6.16 -0.32 3.59
N ARG A 57 -5.56 0.87 3.45
CA ARG A 57 -4.98 1.34 2.19
C ARG A 57 -3.72 0.55 1.86
N PHE A 58 -2.85 0.34 2.84
CA PHE A 58 -1.62 -0.43 2.64
C PHE A 58 -1.92 -1.86 2.20
N TYR A 59 -2.89 -2.50 2.84
CA TYR A 59 -3.34 -3.84 2.46
C TYR A 59 -3.87 -3.86 1.02
N ARG A 60 -4.77 -2.95 0.65
CA ARG A 60 -5.30 -2.89 -0.71
C ARG A 60 -4.21 -2.68 -1.75
N LEU A 61 -3.25 -1.78 -1.47
CA LEU A 61 -2.12 -1.58 -2.36
C LEU A 61 -1.26 -2.85 -2.48
N ALA A 62 -0.88 -3.48 -1.37
CA ALA A 62 -0.10 -4.72 -1.38
C ALA A 62 -0.84 -5.84 -2.12
N TYR A 63 -2.13 -6.01 -1.86
CA TYR A 63 -2.96 -6.99 -2.56
C TYR A 63 -3.06 -6.72 -4.07
N SER A 64 -3.11 -5.44 -4.48
CA SER A 64 -3.09 -5.09 -5.91
C SER A 64 -1.82 -5.55 -6.64
N TYR A 65 -0.69 -5.71 -5.91
CA TYR A 65 0.56 -6.24 -6.44
C TYR A 65 0.63 -7.77 -6.40
N LEU A 66 0.28 -8.35 -5.26
CA LEU A 66 0.61 -9.74 -4.93
C LEU A 66 -0.50 -10.72 -5.26
N LYS A 67 -1.77 -10.24 -5.32
CA LYS A 67 -2.98 -11.03 -5.61
C LYS A 67 -3.16 -12.24 -4.67
N ASN A 68 -2.51 -12.22 -3.54
CA ASN A 68 -2.62 -13.21 -2.50
C ASN A 68 -2.77 -12.50 -1.16
N ARG A 69 -3.75 -12.94 -0.37
CA ARG A 69 -4.11 -12.31 0.90
C ARG A 69 -2.99 -12.42 1.93
N GLU A 70 -2.42 -13.60 2.08
CA GLU A 70 -1.37 -13.85 3.06
C GLU A 70 -0.11 -13.08 2.71
N GLU A 71 0.32 -13.14 1.44
CA GLU A 71 1.47 -12.37 0.95
C GLU A 71 1.25 -10.85 1.10
N ALA A 72 0.02 -10.36 0.88
CA ALA A 72 -0.28 -8.93 1.05
C ALA A 72 -0.18 -8.51 2.52
N LEU A 73 -0.66 -9.34 3.46
CA LEU A 73 -0.52 -9.11 4.88
C LEU A 73 0.95 -9.14 5.32
N ASP A 74 1.72 -10.11 4.85
CA ASP A 74 3.15 -10.24 5.12
C ASP A 74 3.94 -9.05 4.57
N ALA A 75 3.58 -8.57 3.37
CA ALA A 75 4.19 -7.39 2.78
C ALA A 75 3.95 -6.13 3.65
N VAL A 76 2.71 -5.92 4.11
CA VAL A 76 2.39 -4.79 4.98
C VAL A 76 3.14 -4.90 6.30
N GLN A 77 3.16 -6.08 6.93
CA GLN A 77 3.87 -6.31 8.18
C GLN A 77 5.38 -6.06 8.02
N THR A 78 5.98 -6.60 6.96
CA THR A 78 7.39 -6.38 6.63
C THR A 78 7.69 -4.90 6.40
N ALA A 79 6.82 -4.18 5.68
CA ALA A 79 6.98 -2.75 5.44
C ALA A 79 6.90 -1.93 6.74
N VAL A 80 6.00 -2.29 7.66
CA VAL A 80 5.88 -1.66 8.98
C VAL A 80 7.14 -1.89 9.81
N CYS A 81 7.66 -3.12 9.87
CA CYS A 81 8.91 -3.40 10.56
C CYS A 81 10.08 -2.58 10.00
N ARG A 82 10.24 -2.54 8.66
CA ARG A 82 11.27 -1.72 8.01
C ARG A 82 11.10 -0.23 8.28
N ALA A 83 9.85 0.26 8.35
CA ALA A 83 9.59 1.66 8.68
C ALA A 83 10.02 2.00 10.10
N TRP A 84 9.77 1.11 11.06
CA TRP A 84 10.25 1.27 12.43
C TRP A 84 11.78 1.25 12.54
N GLU A 85 12.44 0.32 11.87
CA GLU A 85 13.90 0.22 11.85
C GLU A 85 14.56 1.46 11.22
N GLN A 86 13.87 2.10 10.28
CA GLN A 86 14.40 3.21 9.50
C GLN A 86 13.79 4.57 9.84
N GLN A 87 13.03 4.68 10.95
CA GLN A 87 12.31 5.89 11.33
C GLN A 87 13.20 7.13 11.44
N ASP A 88 14.47 6.96 11.82
CA ASP A 88 15.44 8.06 11.88
C ASP A 88 15.73 8.70 10.52
N ARG A 89 15.50 7.96 9.43
CA ARG A 89 15.62 8.47 8.05
C ARG A 89 14.44 9.35 7.63
N LEU A 90 13.33 9.33 8.35
CA LEU A 90 12.22 10.24 8.14
C LEU A 90 12.60 11.63 8.66
N ARG A 91 13.08 12.51 7.77
CA ARG A 91 13.53 13.86 8.14
C ARG A 91 12.34 14.77 8.39
N GLU A 92 11.36 14.75 7.48
CA GLU A 92 10.19 15.62 7.50
C GLU A 92 8.94 14.81 7.83
N PRO A 93 8.18 15.17 8.89
CA PRO A 93 6.94 14.50 9.26
C PRO A 93 5.92 14.40 8.12
N GLU A 94 5.82 15.46 7.30
CA GLU A 94 4.90 15.53 6.16
C GLU A 94 5.23 14.53 5.05
N ALA A 95 6.49 14.06 5.00
CA ALA A 95 6.92 13.07 4.04
C ALA A 95 6.58 11.63 4.44
N VAL A 96 6.00 11.39 5.63
CA VAL A 96 5.69 10.04 6.16
C VAL A 96 4.91 9.20 5.16
N ARG A 97 3.95 9.81 4.47
CA ARG A 97 3.10 9.15 3.47
C ARG A 97 3.92 8.61 2.30
N THR A 98 4.65 9.45 1.61
CA THR A 98 5.44 9.09 0.43
C THR A 98 6.60 8.17 0.81
N TRP A 99 7.20 8.39 1.97
CA TRP A 99 8.27 7.59 2.50
C TRP A 99 7.82 6.16 2.81
N PHE A 100 6.66 5.98 3.45
CA PHE A 100 6.13 4.66 3.75
C PHE A 100 5.69 3.91 2.48
N TYR A 101 5.02 4.60 1.54
CA TYR A 101 4.68 3.98 0.25
C TYR A 101 5.91 3.51 -0.53
N ARG A 102 7.03 4.24 -0.46
CA ARG A 102 8.30 3.77 -1.04
C ARG A 102 8.73 2.43 -0.43
N ILE A 103 8.68 2.30 0.89
CA ILE A 103 9.03 1.05 1.58
C ILE A 103 8.12 -0.08 1.15
N LEU A 104 6.80 0.14 1.17
CA LEU A 104 5.80 -0.87 0.82
C LEU A 104 5.94 -1.35 -0.63
N ILE A 105 6.12 -0.42 -1.57
CA ILE A 105 6.34 -0.76 -2.99
C ILE A 105 7.60 -1.63 -3.16
N HIS A 106 8.69 -1.28 -2.50
CA HIS A 106 9.92 -2.07 -2.56
C HIS A 106 9.69 -3.48 -1.99
N VAL A 107 9.00 -3.62 -0.86
CA VAL A 107 8.67 -4.93 -0.30
C VAL A 107 7.85 -5.76 -1.29
N CYS A 108 6.75 -5.21 -1.82
CA CYS A 108 5.92 -5.92 -2.79
C CYS A 108 6.69 -6.32 -4.05
N THR A 109 7.53 -5.42 -4.59
CA THR A 109 8.32 -5.72 -5.80
C THR A 109 9.41 -6.76 -5.53
N ASP A 110 10.00 -6.77 -4.35
CA ASP A 110 10.99 -7.77 -3.95
C ASP A 110 10.34 -9.15 -3.81
N MET A 111 9.16 -9.24 -3.20
CA MET A 111 8.39 -10.49 -3.10
C MET A 111 8.03 -11.04 -4.50
N LEU A 112 7.56 -10.18 -5.41
CA LEU A 112 7.30 -10.58 -6.79
C LEU A 112 8.54 -11.07 -7.53
N ARG A 113 9.70 -10.44 -7.30
CA ARG A 113 10.98 -10.91 -7.88
C ARG A 113 11.40 -12.25 -7.30
N GLN A 114 11.25 -12.45 -5.99
CA GLN A 114 11.54 -13.73 -5.34
C GLN A 114 10.64 -14.84 -5.90
N ARG A 115 9.33 -14.60 -6.00
CA ARG A 115 8.38 -15.55 -6.58
C ARG A 115 8.79 -15.97 -7.99
N LYS A 116 9.18 -15.04 -8.85
CA LYS A 116 9.67 -15.35 -10.22
C LYS A 116 10.94 -16.20 -10.24
N ARG A 117 11.79 -16.12 -9.23
CA ARG A 117 13.00 -16.96 -9.13
C ARG A 117 12.70 -18.38 -8.65
N VAL A 118 11.69 -18.52 -7.80
CA VAL A 118 11.29 -19.83 -7.23
C VAL A 118 10.37 -20.59 -8.19
N THR A 119 9.64 -19.92 -9.09
CA THR A 119 8.71 -20.55 -10.05
C THR A 119 9.44 -21.21 -11.23
N PHE A 120 10.54 -21.93 -10.97
CA PHE A 120 11.04 -22.99 -11.85
C PHE A 120 10.36 -24.35 -11.54
N VAL A 121 9.31 -24.36 -10.71
CA VAL A 121 8.44 -25.50 -10.39
C VAL A 121 7.11 -25.31 -11.12
N PRO A 122 6.53 -26.37 -11.74
CA PRO A 122 5.32 -26.27 -12.57
C PRO A 122 4.12 -25.65 -11.83
N PRO A 123 3.18 -24.99 -12.54
CA PRO A 123 2.14 -24.13 -11.95
C PRO A 123 0.90 -24.88 -11.42
N ASP A 124 1.02 -26.08 -10.88
CA ASP A 124 -0.13 -26.93 -10.51
C ASP A 124 -0.65 -26.77 -9.07
N ALA A 125 -0.28 -25.75 -8.34
CA ALA A 125 -0.75 -25.56 -6.96
C ALA A 125 -1.00 -24.09 -6.59
N LEU A 126 -1.69 -23.33 -7.43
CA LEU A 126 -2.21 -22.05 -7.01
C LEU A 126 -3.73 -22.18 -6.82
N ASP A 127 -4.09 -22.65 -5.64
CA ASP A 127 -5.44 -22.55 -5.13
C ASP A 127 -5.78 -21.04 -5.02
N ALA A 128 -6.41 -20.53 -6.07
CA ALA A 128 -7.00 -19.21 -6.09
C ALA A 128 -8.26 -19.27 -5.20
N GLY A 129 -8.03 -19.27 -3.90
CA GLY A 129 -9.11 -19.10 -2.93
C GLY A 129 -9.92 -17.89 -3.33
N SER A 130 -11.09 -18.13 -3.87
CA SER A 130 -12.08 -17.14 -4.25
C SER A 130 -12.57 -16.43 -2.99
N TYR A 131 -11.85 -15.41 -2.57
CA TYR A 131 -12.34 -14.43 -1.62
C TYR A 131 -12.53 -13.13 -2.39
N GLU A 132 -13.78 -12.73 -2.56
CA GLU A 132 -14.15 -11.44 -3.12
C GLU A 132 -13.69 -10.33 -2.19
N ASP A 133 -12.44 -9.93 -2.32
CA ASP A 133 -11.95 -8.72 -1.67
C ASP A 133 -12.32 -7.54 -2.59
N PRO A 134 -13.11 -6.57 -2.13
CA PRO A 134 -13.57 -5.48 -2.97
C PRO A 134 -12.41 -4.52 -3.28
N LEU A 135 -11.65 -4.82 -4.31
CA LEU A 135 -10.84 -3.81 -4.97
C LEU A 135 -11.79 -2.78 -5.59
N PRO A 136 -11.51 -1.48 -5.46
CA PRO A 136 -12.39 -0.42 -5.94
C PRO A 136 -12.47 -0.31 -7.47
N LEU A 137 -11.92 -1.26 -8.21
CA LEU A 137 -11.99 -1.34 -9.67
C LEU A 137 -12.73 -2.60 -10.09
N ASP A 138 -13.52 -2.49 -11.15
CA ASP A 138 -14.08 -3.63 -11.86
C ASP A 138 -12.97 -4.62 -12.20
N GLY A 139 -13.22 -5.93 -12.04
CA GLY A 139 -12.21 -6.97 -12.22
C GLY A 139 -11.48 -6.90 -13.56
N ASP A 140 -12.16 -6.43 -14.62
CA ASP A 140 -11.57 -6.18 -15.94
C ASP A 140 -10.49 -5.09 -15.88
N LEU A 141 -10.75 -3.95 -15.25
CA LEU A 141 -9.76 -2.86 -15.16
C LEU A 141 -8.54 -3.27 -14.33
N ALA A 142 -8.72 -4.04 -13.26
CA ALA A 142 -7.60 -4.54 -12.46
C ALA A 142 -6.68 -5.44 -13.31
N THR A 143 -7.26 -6.37 -14.08
CA THR A 143 -6.53 -7.26 -15.00
C THR A 143 -5.77 -6.47 -16.06
N ARG A 144 -6.38 -5.44 -16.62
CA ARG A 144 -5.75 -4.55 -17.61
C ARG A 144 -4.59 -3.74 -17.03
N VAL A 145 -4.71 -3.28 -15.78
CA VAL A 145 -3.62 -2.61 -15.08
C VAL A 145 -2.46 -3.58 -14.85
N ASP A 146 -2.75 -4.84 -14.51
CA ASP A 146 -1.74 -5.87 -14.27
C ASP A 146 -0.97 -6.26 -15.56
N ALA A 147 -1.60 -6.13 -16.71
CA ALA A 147 -0.97 -6.34 -18.03
C ALA A 147 -0.01 -5.20 -18.45
N LEU A 148 -0.02 -4.05 -17.76
CA LEU A 148 0.90 -2.96 -18.02
C LEU A 148 2.33 -3.30 -17.56
N PRO A 149 3.37 -2.66 -18.14
CA PRO A 149 4.72 -2.72 -17.60
C PRO A 149 4.71 -2.33 -16.10
N PRO A 150 5.49 -3.03 -15.24
CA PRO A 150 5.40 -2.88 -13.78
C PRO A 150 5.53 -1.43 -13.29
N GLU A 151 6.40 -0.63 -13.91
CA GLU A 151 6.60 0.76 -13.52
C GLU A 151 5.42 1.66 -13.89
N ILE A 152 4.71 1.34 -14.98
CA ILE A 152 3.50 2.05 -15.40
C ILE A 152 2.33 1.63 -14.48
N ALA A 153 2.17 0.33 -14.24
CA ALA A 153 1.16 -0.20 -13.33
C ALA A 153 1.30 0.40 -11.92
N THR A 154 2.53 0.53 -11.41
CA THR A 154 2.82 1.18 -10.12
C THR A 154 2.29 2.62 -10.08
N ILE A 155 2.57 3.43 -11.12
CA ILE A 155 2.12 4.82 -11.17
C ILE A 155 0.59 4.90 -11.23
N ILE A 156 -0.06 4.03 -12.02
CA ILE A 156 -1.52 3.95 -12.08
C ILE A 156 -2.11 3.60 -10.73
N ARG A 157 -1.58 2.58 -10.03
CA ARG A 157 -2.06 2.20 -8.70
C ARG A 157 -1.92 3.34 -7.69
N LEU A 158 -0.76 3.97 -7.61
CA LEU A 158 -0.52 5.09 -6.70
C LEU A 158 -1.42 6.29 -7.00
N ARG A 159 -1.69 6.57 -8.26
CA ARG A 159 -2.54 7.69 -8.67
C ARG A 159 -4.01 7.45 -8.34
N PHE A 160 -4.54 6.26 -8.65
CA PHE A 160 -5.98 6.00 -8.65
C PHE A 160 -6.46 5.23 -7.41
N TYR A 161 -5.62 4.37 -6.80
CA TYR A 161 -6.00 3.70 -5.55
C TYR A 161 -5.64 4.52 -4.33
N GLU A 162 -4.47 5.20 -4.37
CA GLU A 162 -3.94 5.93 -3.23
C GLU A 162 -4.10 7.45 -3.37
N GLU A 163 -4.62 7.92 -4.49
CA GLU A 163 -4.90 9.33 -4.76
C GLU A 163 -3.65 10.23 -4.61
N LEU A 164 -2.45 9.68 -4.82
CA LEU A 164 -1.22 10.45 -4.74
C LEU A 164 -1.11 11.46 -5.87
N SER A 165 -0.62 12.64 -5.55
CA SER A 165 -0.21 13.63 -6.55
C SER A 165 1.00 13.14 -7.34
N LEU A 166 1.24 13.71 -8.53
CA LEU A 166 2.42 13.31 -9.34
C LEU A 166 3.75 13.60 -8.65
N LYS A 167 3.81 14.63 -7.79
CA LYS A 167 4.98 14.93 -6.97
C LYS A 167 5.20 13.86 -5.90
N GLU A 168 4.13 13.43 -5.22
CA GLU A 168 4.20 12.35 -4.24
C GLU A 168 4.58 11.01 -4.89
N ILE A 169 4.04 10.71 -6.08
CA ILE A 169 4.43 9.52 -6.84
C ILE A 169 5.91 9.57 -7.22
N SER A 170 6.41 10.71 -7.67
CA SER A 170 7.83 10.92 -7.93
C SER A 170 8.68 10.67 -6.68
N ALA A 171 8.27 11.20 -5.53
CA ALA A 171 8.93 10.97 -4.25
C ALA A 171 8.87 9.49 -3.82
N ALA A 172 7.72 8.84 -3.96
CA ALA A 172 7.53 7.44 -3.56
C ALA A 172 8.29 6.45 -4.46
N THR A 173 8.32 6.68 -5.78
CA THR A 173 8.97 5.78 -6.75
C THR A 173 10.44 6.10 -6.98
N GLY A 174 10.89 7.32 -6.63
CA GLY A 174 12.23 7.82 -6.97
C GLY A 174 12.40 8.21 -8.45
N ALA A 175 11.34 8.12 -9.27
CA ALA A 175 11.38 8.50 -10.67
C ALA A 175 11.22 10.02 -10.83
N PRO A 176 11.93 10.67 -11.78
CA PRO A 176 11.72 12.08 -12.09
C PRO A 176 10.26 12.40 -12.42
N LEU A 177 9.78 13.57 -12.04
CA LEU A 177 8.38 13.99 -12.27
C LEU A 177 7.99 13.95 -13.77
N SER A 178 8.90 14.27 -14.68
CA SER A 178 8.69 14.15 -16.12
C SER A 178 8.45 12.71 -16.54
N THR A 179 9.24 11.77 -16.01
CA THR A 179 9.08 10.33 -16.23
C THR A 179 7.74 9.83 -15.68
N VAL A 180 7.33 10.27 -14.48
CA VAL A 180 6.03 9.92 -13.90
C VAL A 180 4.89 10.38 -14.80
N LYS A 181 4.93 11.62 -15.30
CA LYS A 181 3.94 12.16 -16.24
C LYS A 181 3.87 11.31 -17.53
N THR A 182 5.01 11.07 -18.17
CA THR A 182 5.07 10.30 -19.42
C THR A 182 4.53 8.88 -19.23
N ARG A 183 4.93 8.20 -18.15
CA ARG A 183 4.45 6.85 -17.84
C ARG A 183 2.97 6.82 -17.50
N LEU A 184 2.45 7.82 -16.78
CA LEU A 184 1.02 7.93 -16.49
C LEU A 184 0.20 8.04 -17.77
N TYR A 185 0.55 8.98 -18.66
CA TYR A 185 -0.17 9.15 -19.94
C TYR A 185 -0.06 7.93 -20.84
N ALA A 186 1.10 7.28 -20.89
CA ALA A 186 1.28 6.03 -21.64
C ALA A 186 0.38 4.91 -21.09
N GLY A 187 0.26 4.79 -19.76
CA GLY A 187 -0.64 3.84 -19.11
C GLY A 187 -2.10 4.11 -19.42
N LEU A 188 -2.54 5.36 -19.27
CA LEU A 188 -3.91 5.77 -19.58
C LEU A 188 -4.28 5.52 -21.06
N LYS A 189 -3.35 5.79 -21.98
CA LYS A 189 -3.55 5.51 -23.40
C LYS A 189 -3.75 4.01 -23.65
N LYS A 190 -2.95 3.14 -23.03
CA LYS A 190 -3.10 1.69 -23.17
C LYS A 190 -4.42 1.20 -22.56
N LEU A 191 -4.83 1.72 -21.41
CA LEU A 191 -6.10 1.35 -20.76
C LEU A 191 -7.34 1.82 -21.51
N ARG A 192 -7.23 2.88 -22.33
CA ARG A 192 -8.35 3.39 -23.14
C ARG A 192 -8.59 2.59 -24.43
N VAL A 193 -7.56 2.00 -24.99
CA VAL A 193 -7.59 1.34 -26.32
C VAL A 193 -7.93 -0.15 -26.23
N SER A 194 -7.93 -0.71 -25.03
CA SER A 194 -8.32 -2.11 -24.77
C SER A 194 -9.82 -2.14 -24.39
#